data_b96ed5af4b7401dd28c66382578bc076
#
_entry.id   b96ed5af4b7401dd28c66382578bc076
#
_cell.length_a   1.000
_cell.length_b   1.000
_cell.length_c   1.000
_cell.angle_alpha   90.00
_cell.angle_beta   90.00
_cell.angle_gamma   90.00
#
_symmetry.space_group_name_H-M   'P 1'
#
loop_
_entity.id
_entity.type
_entity.pdbx_description
1 polymer ?
#
loop_
_entity_poly.entity_id
_entity_poly.type
_entity_poly.pdbx_seq_one_letter_code
_entity_poly.pdbx_strand_id
1 'polypeptide(L)'
;MELNKAVSNIISNHNVECVGLFGSRARGDYLDSSDYDIFIIGNISMEEELEIEAELEQLLDNNIDLINLKEDMDRILLKNIVNEGIVLYDKNNAFEKIYNFIEKFFIENNDFLKLRERDLLD
;
A
#
# COMPACT_ATOMS: atom_id res chain seq x y z
N MET A 1 -12.24 -14.14 -3.70
CA MET A 1 -13.32 -14.38 -2.75
C MET A 1 -12.90 -14.18 -1.31
N GLU A 2 -11.89 -14.86 -0.86
CA GLU A 2 -11.33 -14.62 0.47
C GLU A 2 -10.81 -13.20 0.62
N LEU A 3 -10.16 -12.68 -0.42
CA LEU A 3 -9.63 -11.33 -0.43
C LEU A 3 -10.74 -10.28 -0.32
N ASN A 4 -11.84 -10.45 -1.05
CA ASN A 4 -12.98 -9.53 -0.96
C ASN A 4 -13.61 -9.54 0.43
N LYS A 5 -13.68 -10.70 1.04
CA LYS A 5 -14.20 -10.85 2.41
C LYS A 5 -13.29 -10.17 3.43
N ALA A 6 -11.97 -10.32 3.24
CA ALA A 6 -10.98 -9.67 4.08
C ALA A 6 -11.07 -8.15 3.99
N VAL A 7 -11.21 -7.61 2.77
CA VAL A 7 -11.36 -6.18 2.53
C VAL A 7 -12.64 -5.67 3.21
N SER A 8 -13.76 -6.38 3.05
CA SER A 8 -15.01 -6.00 3.68
C SER A 8 -14.90 -5.97 5.21
N ASN A 9 -14.18 -6.91 5.79
CA ASN A 9 -13.95 -6.97 7.23
C ASN A 9 -13.16 -5.75 7.73
N ILE A 10 -12.11 -5.38 7.00
CA ILE A 10 -11.30 -4.20 7.36
C ILE A 10 -12.16 -2.93 7.32
N ILE A 11 -12.91 -2.75 6.24
CA ILE A 11 -13.72 -1.54 6.04
C ILE A 11 -14.78 -1.42 7.12
N SER A 12 -15.40 -2.54 7.51
CA SER A 12 -16.49 -2.55 8.49
C SER A 12 -16.01 -2.26 9.91
N ASN A 13 -14.78 -2.65 10.24
CA ASN A 13 -14.30 -2.64 11.61
C ASN A 13 -13.24 -1.57 11.91
N HIS A 14 -12.73 -0.90 10.89
CA HIS A 14 -11.63 0.05 11.06
C HIS A 14 -11.87 1.33 10.24
N ASN A 15 -11.25 2.42 10.66
CA ASN A 15 -11.33 3.71 9.97
C ASN A 15 -10.32 3.75 8.82
N VAL A 16 -10.58 2.96 7.79
CA VAL A 16 -9.72 2.82 6.61
C VAL A 16 -10.47 3.33 5.38
N GLU A 17 -9.84 4.21 4.62
CA GLU A 17 -10.44 4.80 3.42
C GLU A 17 -10.02 4.10 2.14
N CYS A 18 -8.91 3.40 2.14
CA CYS A 18 -8.41 2.72 0.95
C CYS A 18 -7.73 1.41 1.32
N VAL A 19 -7.92 0.40 0.50
CA VAL A 19 -7.24 -0.90 0.61
C VAL A 19 -6.79 -1.31 -0.78
N GLY A 20 -5.55 -1.76 -0.91
CA GLY A 20 -5.04 -2.23 -2.19
C GLY A 20 -3.93 -3.26 -2.04
N LEU A 21 -3.53 -3.80 -3.19
CA LEU A 21 -2.42 -4.74 -3.29
C LEU A 21 -1.22 -4.05 -3.92
N PHE A 22 -0.02 -4.44 -3.49
CA PHE A 22 1.21 -4.10 -4.18
C PHE A 22 2.09 -5.35 -4.22
N GLY A 23 3.32 -5.22 -4.73
CA GLY A 23 4.24 -6.36 -4.80
C GLY A 23 3.82 -7.42 -5.82
N SER A 24 4.24 -8.67 -5.59
CA SER A 24 4.10 -9.75 -6.57
C SER A 24 2.66 -10.05 -6.93
N ARG A 25 1.73 -9.97 -5.97
CA ARG A 25 0.32 -10.27 -6.24
C ARG A 25 -0.35 -9.18 -7.07
N ALA A 26 0.13 -7.94 -6.98
CA ALA A 26 -0.34 -6.86 -7.84
C ALA A 26 0.23 -7.00 -9.26
N ARG A 27 1.50 -7.42 -9.38
CA ARG A 27 2.14 -7.62 -10.68
C ARG A 27 1.68 -8.89 -11.41
N GLY A 28 1.14 -9.86 -10.67
CA GLY A 28 0.69 -11.13 -11.25
C GLY A 28 1.78 -12.20 -11.33
N ASP A 29 2.97 -11.95 -10.79
CA ASP A 29 4.09 -12.90 -10.82
C ASP A 29 4.23 -13.66 -9.50
N TYR A 30 3.11 -14.02 -8.90
CA TYR A 30 3.07 -14.68 -7.59
C TYR A 30 2.78 -16.17 -7.69
N LEU A 31 3.18 -16.90 -6.63
CA LEU A 31 2.79 -18.28 -6.38
C LEU A 31 1.75 -18.28 -5.24
N ASP A 32 1.06 -19.40 -5.06
CA ASP A 32 0.07 -19.54 -3.98
C ASP A 32 0.71 -19.31 -2.60
N SER A 33 2.00 -19.61 -2.45
CA SER A 33 2.75 -19.42 -1.21
C SER A 33 3.31 -18.02 -1.04
N SER A 34 3.18 -17.16 -2.04
CA SER A 34 3.68 -15.79 -1.95
C SER A 34 2.93 -14.98 -0.89
N ASP A 35 3.65 -14.12 -0.18
CA ASP A 35 3.06 -13.22 0.80
C ASP A 35 2.10 -12.24 0.12
N TYR A 36 1.12 -11.76 0.88
CA TYR A 36 0.28 -10.67 0.44
C TYR A 36 0.89 -9.36 0.89
N ASP A 37 1.22 -8.50 -0.06
CA ASP A 37 1.65 -7.13 0.20
C ASP A 37 0.41 -6.24 0.05
N ILE A 38 -0.07 -5.70 1.17
CA ILE A 38 -1.32 -4.94 1.23
C ILE A 38 -1.02 -3.54 1.73
N PHE A 39 -1.54 -2.53 1.01
CA PHE A 39 -1.48 -1.17 1.52
C PHE A 39 -2.88 -0.72 1.94
N ILE A 40 -2.91 0.15 2.94
CA ILE A 40 -4.13 0.82 3.37
C ILE A 40 -3.85 2.32 3.45
N ILE A 41 -4.92 3.10 3.46
CA ILE A 41 -4.87 4.50 3.83
C ILE A 41 -5.94 4.69 4.89
N GLY A 42 -5.52 5.07 6.09
CA GLY A 42 -6.46 5.26 7.18
C GLY A 42 -5.84 5.99 8.35
N ASN A 43 -6.67 6.68 9.08
CA ASN A 43 -6.25 7.38 10.30
C ASN A 43 -6.45 6.44 11.48
N ILE A 44 -5.49 5.54 11.68
CA ILE A 44 -5.52 4.51 12.72
C ILE A 44 -4.18 4.45 13.42
N SER A 45 -4.16 3.88 14.62
CA SER A 45 -2.95 3.72 15.41
C SER A 45 -2.10 2.55 14.88
N MET A 46 -0.84 2.52 15.29
CA MET A 46 0.04 1.38 14.99
C MET A 46 -0.51 0.08 15.58
N GLU A 47 -1.10 0.13 16.77
CA GLU A 47 -1.73 -1.04 17.38
C GLU A 47 -2.86 -1.58 16.51
N GLU A 48 -3.67 -0.69 15.96
CA GLU A 48 -4.77 -1.08 15.08
C GLU A 48 -4.25 -1.64 13.75
N GLU A 49 -3.14 -1.10 13.24
CA GLU A 49 -2.48 -1.66 12.04
C GLU A 49 -2.05 -3.11 12.30
N LEU A 50 -1.49 -3.39 13.48
CA LEU A 50 -1.09 -4.76 13.86
C LEU A 50 -2.30 -5.69 14.00
N GLU A 51 -3.42 -5.18 14.51
CA GLU A 51 -4.67 -5.93 14.59
C GLU A 51 -5.19 -6.31 13.19
N ILE A 52 -5.15 -5.35 12.27
CA ILE A 52 -5.58 -5.59 10.88
C ILE A 52 -4.69 -6.63 10.23
N GLU A 53 -3.38 -6.53 10.43
CA GLU A 53 -2.43 -7.50 9.88
C GLU A 53 -2.73 -8.91 10.38
N ALA A 54 -2.99 -9.06 11.69
CA ALA A 54 -3.33 -10.36 12.27
C ALA A 54 -4.66 -10.90 11.73
N GLU A 55 -5.66 -10.04 11.57
CA GLU A 55 -6.95 -10.44 10.99
C GLU A 55 -6.78 -10.93 9.55
N LEU A 56 -5.96 -10.23 8.77
CA LEU A 56 -5.69 -10.59 7.38
C LEU A 56 -4.95 -11.92 7.29
N GLU A 57 -3.98 -12.15 8.16
CA GLU A 57 -3.25 -13.42 8.20
C GLU A 57 -4.19 -14.59 8.43
N GLN A 58 -5.16 -14.43 9.32
CA GLN A 58 -6.16 -15.46 9.59
C GLN A 58 -7.08 -15.68 8.39
N LEU A 59 -7.59 -14.58 7.81
CA LEU A 59 -8.58 -14.68 6.73
C LEU A 59 -7.98 -15.20 5.44
N LEU A 60 -6.73 -14.84 5.15
CA LEU A 60 -6.07 -15.22 3.90
C LEU A 60 -5.17 -16.45 4.05
N ASP A 61 -4.98 -16.92 5.27
CA ASP A 61 -4.13 -18.07 5.58
C ASP A 61 -2.75 -17.94 4.91
N ASN A 62 -2.13 -16.77 5.10
CA ASN A 62 -0.85 -16.45 4.48
C ASN A 62 -0.19 -15.32 5.26
N ASN A 63 1.11 -15.14 5.03
CA ASN A 63 1.82 -13.99 5.60
C ASN A 63 1.37 -12.70 4.92
N ILE A 64 1.27 -11.67 5.72
CA ILE A 64 0.80 -10.35 5.27
C ILE A 64 1.89 -9.32 5.57
N ASP A 65 2.21 -8.51 4.57
CA ASP A 65 3.01 -7.30 4.75
C ASP A 65 2.06 -6.11 4.57
N LEU A 66 1.77 -5.43 5.66
CA LEU A 66 0.80 -4.33 5.67
C LEU A 66 1.50 -3.00 5.83
N ILE A 67 1.20 -2.07 4.92
CA ILE A 67 1.72 -0.70 4.99
C ILE A 67 0.56 0.28 4.95
N ASN A 68 0.55 1.23 5.90
CA ASN A 68 -0.37 2.35 5.88
C ASN A 68 0.33 3.51 5.17
N LEU A 69 -0.17 3.89 4.00
CA LEU A 69 0.45 4.94 3.19
C LEU A 69 0.30 6.31 3.85
N LYS A 70 1.42 7.02 3.96
CA LYS A 70 1.48 8.36 4.55
C LYS A 70 2.41 9.24 3.72
N GLU A 71 2.13 10.54 3.71
CA GLU A 71 2.93 11.49 2.93
C GLU A 71 4.37 11.63 3.46
N ASP A 72 4.58 11.35 4.75
CA ASP A 72 5.90 11.47 5.39
C ASP A 72 6.75 10.20 5.33
N MET A 73 6.26 9.13 4.70
CA MET A 73 7.03 7.91 4.52
C MET A 73 8.09 8.08 3.42
N ASP A 74 8.95 7.10 3.24
CA ASP A 74 9.95 7.11 2.16
C ASP A 74 9.27 7.36 0.82
N ARG A 75 9.67 8.42 0.11
CA ARG A 75 9.00 8.87 -1.12
C ARG A 75 9.20 7.91 -2.29
N ILE A 76 10.33 7.24 -2.35
CA ILE A 76 10.58 6.28 -3.42
C ILE A 76 9.74 5.03 -3.22
N LEU A 77 9.66 4.54 -1.98
CA LEU A 77 8.78 3.42 -1.65
C LEU A 77 7.33 3.77 -1.95
N LEU A 78 6.89 4.96 -1.53
CA LEU A 78 5.53 5.42 -1.79
C LEU A 78 5.24 5.48 -3.29
N LYS A 79 6.14 6.03 -4.08
CA LYS A 79 5.99 6.09 -5.54
C LYS A 79 5.86 4.70 -6.14
N ASN A 80 6.69 3.77 -5.71
CA ASN A 80 6.64 2.40 -6.22
C ASN A 80 5.30 1.73 -5.89
N ILE A 81 4.81 1.91 -4.68
CA ILE A 81 3.54 1.32 -4.26
C ILE A 81 2.38 1.89 -5.07
N VAL A 82 2.31 3.23 -5.23
CA VAL A 82 1.19 3.83 -5.95
C VAL A 82 1.23 3.52 -7.45
N ASN A 83 2.42 3.33 -8.03
CA ASN A 83 2.56 3.02 -9.45
C ASN A 83 2.19 1.57 -9.78
N GLU A 84 2.52 0.61 -8.91
CA GLU A 84 2.18 -0.79 -9.18
C GLU A 84 0.91 -1.25 -8.47
N GLY A 85 0.40 -0.47 -7.54
CA GLY A 85 -0.72 -0.86 -6.69
C GLY A 85 -2.03 -1.08 -7.43
N ILE A 86 -2.78 -2.06 -6.97
CA ILE A 86 -4.14 -2.32 -7.44
C ILE A 86 -5.09 -1.95 -6.30
N VAL A 87 -5.94 -0.95 -6.54
CA VAL A 87 -6.91 -0.50 -5.54
C VAL A 87 -8.08 -1.47 -5.50
N LEU A 88 -8.37 -2.01 -4.31
CA LEU A 88 -9.50 -2.91 -4.09
C LEU A 88 -10.72 -2.17 -3.53
N TYR A 89 -10.47 -1.12 -2.77
CA TYR A 89 -11.50 -0.27 -2.18
C TYR A 89 -10.94 1.13 -2.00
N ASP A 90 -11.72 2.14 -2.34
CA ASP A 90 -11.32 3.55 -2.14
C ASP A 90 -12.53 4.39 -1.80
N LYS A 91 -12.41 5.17 -0.75
CA LYS A 91 -13.44 6.10 -0.28
C LYS A 91 -12.83 7.51 -0.21
N ASN A 92 -13.61 8.51 -0.60
CA ASN A 92 -13.19 9.92 -0.55
C ASN A 92 -11.97 10.23 -1.40
N ASN A 93 -11.71 9.43 -2.43
CA ASN A 93 -10.55 9.61 -3.33
C ASN A 93 -9.21 9.61 -2.58
N ALA A 94 -9.09 8.81 -1.54
CA ALA A 94 -7.89 8.77 -0.70
C ALA A 94 -6.66 8.37 -1.51
N PHE A 95 -6.80 7.39 -2.41
CA PHE A 95 -5.68 6.96 -3.26
C PHE A 95 -5.24 8.07 -4.21
N GLU A 96 -6.18 8.74 -4.86
CA GLU A 96 -5.88 9.84 -5.79
C GLU A 96 -5.14 10.97 -5.09
N LYS A 97 -5.51 11.30 -3.86
CA LYS A 97 -4.85 12.35 -3.10
C LYS A 97 -3.39 12.03 -2.85
N ILE A 98 -3.07 10.81 -2.44
CA ILE A 98 -1.68 10.44 -2.16
C ILE A 98 -0.90 10.25 -3.46
N TYR A 99 -1.55 9.76 -4.51
CA TYR A 99 -0.94 9.65 -5.84
C TYR A 99 -0.52 11.02 -6.34
N ASN A 100 -1.41 12.01 -6.27
CA ASN A 100 -1.13 13.38 -6.71
C ASN A 100 -0.02 14.02 -5.87
N PHE A 101 -0.01 13.75 -4.57
CA PHE A 101 1.05 14.24 -3.69
C PHE A 101 2.43 13.74 -4.16
N ILE A 102 2.55 12.44 -4.41
CA ILE A 102 3.85 11.87 -4.77
C ILE A 102 4.28 12.28 -6.17
N GLU A 103 3.34 12.41 -7.11
CA GLU A 103 3.64 12.91 -8.45
C GLU A 103 4.17 14.33 -8.39
N LYS A 104 3.52 15.19 -7.63
CA LYS A 104 3.95 16.58 -7.45
C LYS A 104 5.33 16.65 -6.80
N PHE A 105 5.56 15.82 -5.79
CA PHE A 105 6.86 15.75 -5.10
C PHE A 105 7.98 15.47 -6.10
N PHE A 106 7.82 14.48 -6.97
CA PHE A 106 8.87 14.10 -7.91
C PHE A 106 9.03 15.11 -9.05
N ILE A 107 7.97 15.79 -9.45
CA ILE A 107 8.08 16.89 -10.41
C ILE A 107 8.91 18.02 -9.82
N GLU A 108 8.64 18.41 -8.57
CA GLU A 108 9.34 19.50 -7.89
C GLU A 108 10.76 19.13 -7.47
N ASN A 109 11.05 17.83 -7.31
CA ASN A 109 12.35 17.34 -6.81
C ASN A 109 13.04 16.44 -7.83
N ASN A 110 12.94 16.80 -9.09
CA ASN A 110 13.53 16.04 -10.20
C ASN A 110 15.06 15.81 -10.02
N ASP A 111 15.78 16.82 -9.55
CA ASP A 111 17.23 16.71 -9.31
C ASP A 111 17.54 15.70 -8.20
N PHE A 112 16.71 15.66 -7.16
CA PHE A 112 16.86 14.69 -6.08
C PHE A 112 16.71 13.25 -6.61
N LEU A 113 15.72 13.01 -7.46
CA LEU A 113 15.49 11.70 -8.06
C LEU A 113 16.67 11.28 -8.95
N LYS A 114 17.18 12.19 -9.75
CA LYS A 114 18.34 11.92 -10.62
C LYS A 114 19.57 11.57 -9.82
N LEU A 115 19.81 12.25 -8.71
CA LEU A 115 20.94 11.96 -7.83
C LEU A 115 20.83 10.56 -7.22
N ARG A 116 19.65 10.17 -6.80
CA ARG A 116 19.43 8.82 -6.23
C ARG A 116 19.58 7.72 -7.27
N GLU A 117 19.11 7.94 -8.47
CA GLU A 117 19.30 7.00 -9.58
C GLU A 117 20.78 6.84 -9.90
N ARG A 118 21.53 7.93 -9.87
CA ARG A 118 22.97 7.92 -10.09
C ARG A 118 23.70 7.09 -9.03
N ASP A 119 23.34 7.28 -7.77
CA ASP A 119 23.92 6.54 -6.65
C ASP A 119 23.66 5.05 -6.75
N LEU A 120 22.49 4.67 -7.27
CA LEU A 120 22.13 3.27 -7.45
C LEU A 120 22.86 2.61 -8.63
N LEU A 121 23.26 3.39 -9.61
CA LEU A 121 23.95 2.89 -10.79
C LEU A 121 25.48 2.82 -10.61
N ASP A 122 26.00 3.57 -9.69
CA ASP A 122 27.42 3.59 -9.35
C ASP A 122 27.74 2.58 -8.25
#